data_a821bc481b26486755eddcd708cb747f
#
_entry.id   a821bc481b26486755eddcd708cb747f
#
_cell.length_a   1.000
_cell.length_b   1.000
_cell.length_c   1.000
_cell.angle_alpha   90.00
_cell.angle_beta   90.00
_cell.angle_gamma   90.00
#
_symmetry.space_group_name_H-M   'P 1'
#
loop_
_entity.id
_entity.type
_entity.pdbx_description
1 polymer ?
#
loop_
_entity_poly.entity_id
_entity_poly.type
_entity_poly.pdbx_seq_one_letter_code
_entity_poly.pdbx_strand_id
1 'polypeptide(L)'
;FIYKSSRTREDVIDCIIASFKNTGGVPKEILFDNMSSLVTFKDGHATISPKIQAFAKDFNFKIKRCKPYHPFTKGKVEAANKFIAWILPYEGEFETEKDLIEILSGINKKVCTRICYETGLTPVLLLQKEAEYLQPLPDINIVESYTAKTRRTTVTKDSMITYLGCKYSVPHQYIGKTVCLSVTKDMLYIYYSTDLITMH
;
A
#
# COMPACT_ATOMS: atom_id res chain seq x y z
N PHE A 1 12.34 0.56 -0.14
CA PHE A 1 11.64 0.02 1.04
C PHE A 1 10.64 1.04 1.54
N ILE A 2 9.49 0.58 2.01
CA ILE A 2 8.41 1.41 2.56
C ILE A 2 8.01 0.78 3.89
N TYR A 3 8.03 1.58 4.96
CA TYR A 3 7.56 1.14 6.27
C TYR A 3 6.04 1.17 6.36
N LYS A 4 5.46 0.17 7.01
CA LYS A 4 4.05 0.11 7.41
C LYS A 4 3.94 -0.54 8.78
N SER A 5 3.12 0.02 9.66
CA SER A 5 2.88 -0.50 11.01
C SER A 5 1.98 -1.75 11.02
N SER A 6 1.32 -2.06 9.92
CA SER A 6 0.45 -3.22 9.77
C SER A 6 0.69 -3.97 8.45
N ARG A 7 0.06 -5.13 8.28
CA ARG A 7 0.19 -6.01 7.10
C ARG A 7 -1.16 -6.28 6.45
N THR A 8 -2.01 -5.28 6.44
CA THR A 8 -3.33 -5.38 5.82
C THR A 8 -3.24 -5.37 4.30
N ARG A 9 -4.31 -5.76 3.64
CA ARG A 9 -4.43 -5.66 2.18
C ARG A 9 -4.36 -4.22 1.70
N GLU A 10 -4.93 -3.33 2.46
CA GLU A 10 -4.92 -1.89 2.25
C GLU A 10 -3.48 -1.35 2.29
N ASP A 11 -2.68 -1.76 3.27
CA ASP A 11 -1.28 -1.34 3.36
C ASP A 11 -0.45 -1.82 2.16
N VAL A 12 -0.73 -3.02 1.66
CA VAL A 12 -0.05 -3.52 0.45
C VAL A 12 -0.42 -2.68 -0.76
N ILE A 13 -1.71 -2.34 -0.95
CA ILE A 13 -2.17 -1.47 -2.04
C ILE A 13 -1.50 -0.10 -1.93
N ASP A 14 -1.48 0.50 -0.75
CA ASP A 14 -0.81 1.79 -0.50
C ASP A 14 0.68 1.75 -0.87
N CYS A 15 1.39 0.67 -0.48
CA CYS A 15 2.80 0.49 -0.84
C CYS A 15 3.01 0.40 -2.35
N ILE A 16 2.12 -0.31 -3.06
CA ILE A 16 2.20 -0.44 -4.51
C ILE A 16 1.95 0.91 -5.17
N ILE A 17 0.91 1.66 -4.74
CA ILE A 17 0.62 3.01 -5.26
C ILE A 17 1.79 3.96 -4.99
N ALA A 18 2.36 3.94 -3.79
CA ALA A 18 3.53 4.74 -3.47
C ALA A 18 4.73 4.37 -4.37
N SER A 19 4.91 3.07 -4.66
CA SER A 19 5.94 2.61 -5.59
C SER A 19 5.71 3.14 -7.00
N PHE A 20 4.49 3.09 -7.52
CA PHE A 20 4.17 3.64 -8.85
C PHE A 20 4.42 5.14 -8.95
N LYS A 21 4.07 5.91 -7.89
CA LYS A 21 4.38 7.35 -7.81
C LYS A 21 5.88 7.60 -7.81
N ASN A 22 6.65 6.80 -7.09
CA ASN A 22 8.10 6.95 -7.00
C ASN A 22 8.83 6.54 -8.29
N THR A 23 8.31 5.56 -9.03
CA THR A 23 8.88 5.13 -10.32
C THR A 23 8.37 5.94 -11.50
N GLY A 24 7.34 6.76 -11.29
CA GLY A 24 6.75 7.61 -12.33
C GLY A 24 5.75 6.90 -13.24
N GLY A 25 5.33 5.68 -12.91
CA GLY A 25 4.34 4.96 -13.71
C GLY A 25 4.03 3.54 -13.23
N VAL A 26 3.13 2.88 -13.95
CA VAL A 26 2.63 1.54 -13.65
C VAL A 26 3.28 0.52 -14.58
N PRO A 27 3.94 -0.54 -14.06
CA PRO A 27 4.49 -1.60 -14.91
C PRO A 27 3.37 -2.44 -15.54
N LYS A 28 3.63 -3.04 -16.69
CA LYS A 28 2.66 -3.91 -17.38
C LYS A 28 2.26 -5.15 -16.57
N GLU A 29 3.19 -5.65 -15.74
CA GLU A 29 3.00 -6.87 -14.95
C GLU A 29 3.67 -6.74 -13.58
N ILE A 30 3.04 -7.29 -12.56
CA ILE A 30 3.61 -7.37 -11.21
C ILE A 30 3.60 -8.83 -10.75
N LEU A 31 4.76 -9.30 -10.31
CA LEU A 31 4.90 -10.63 -9.73
C LEU A 31 4.68 -10.54 -8.20
N PHE A 32 3.62 -11.20 -7.74
CA PHE A 32 3.28 -11.29 -6.32
C PHE A 32 3.68 -12.63 -5.73
N ASP A 33 4.09 -12.58 -4.47
CA ASP A 33 4.16 -13.76 -3.62
C ASP A 33 2.75 -14.19 -3.16
N ASN A 34 2.62 -15.44 -2.70
CA ASN A 34 1.37 -15.98 -2.17
C ASN A 34 1.11 -15.51 -0.71
N MET A 35 1.15 -14.18 -0.49
CA MET A 35 0.87 -13.59 0.82
C MET A 35 -0.64 -13.67 1.14
N SER A 36 -0.97 -13.94 2.40
CA SER A 36 -2.36 -14.03 2.87
C SER A 36 -3.17 -12.74 2.67
N SER A 37 -2.50 -11.59 2.63
CA SER A 37 -3.13 -10.29 2.32
C SER A 37 -3.57 -10.16 0.86
N LEU A 38 -2.96 -10.93 -0.06
CA LEU A 38 -3.25 -10.88 -1.49
C LEU A 38 -4.13 -12.03 -1.97
N VAL A 39 -4.08 -13.15 -1.27
CA VAL A 39 -4.73 -14.40 -1.66
C VAL A 39 -5.86 -14.73 -0.69
N THR A 40 -6.97 -15.20 -1.24
CA THR A 40 -8.08 -15.77 -0.48
C THR A 40 -8.10 -17.27 -0.74
N PHE A 41 -8.18 -18.08 0.33
CA PHE A 41 -8.32 -19.51 0.21
C PHE A 41 -9.81 -19.87 0.19
N LYS A 42 -10.25 -20.54 -0.86
CA LYS A 42 -11.60 -21.05 -1.00
C LYS A 42 -11.52 -22.46 -1.56
N ASP A 43 -12.17 -23.42 -0.89
CA ASP A 43 -12.22 -24.83 -1.29
C ASP A 43 -10.84 -25.46 -1.54
N GLY A 44 -9.85 -25.12 -0.69
CA GLY A 44 -8.46 -25.60 -0.82
C GLY A 44 -7.65 -24.93 -1.93
N HIS A 45 -8.24 -24.03 -2.71
CA HIS A 45 -7.56 -23.30 -3.78
C HIS A 45 -7.27 -21.85 -3.39
N ALA A 46 -6.03 -21.44 -3.63
CA ALA A 46 -5.60 -20.06 -3.43
C ALA A 46 -6.04 -19.21 -4.64
N THR A 47 -6.95 -18.27 -4.43
CA THR A 47 -7.40 -17.32 -5.45
C THR A 47 -6.96 -15.91 -5.08
N ILE A 48 -6.70 -15.06 -6.08
CA ILE A 48 -6.39 -13.66 -5.83
C ILE A 48 -7.66 -12.98 -5.31
N SER A 49 -7.51 -12.20 -4.26
CA SER A 49 -8.60 -11.42 -3.66
C SER A 49 -9.31 -10.55 -4.71
N PRO A 50 -10.65 -10.48 -4.72
CA PRO A 50 -11.40 -9.64 -5.66
C PRO A 50 -10.96 -8.16 -5.63
N LYS A 51 -10.62 -7.63 -4.45
CA LYS A 51 -10.13 -6.25 -4.30
C LYS A 51 -8.80 -6.03 -5.03
N ILE A 52 -7.88 -6.99 -4.99
CA ILE A 52 -6.60 -6.92 -5.71
C ILE A 52 -6.81 -7.08 -7.22
N GLN A 53 -7.78 -7.90 -7.64
CA GLN A 53 -8.12 -8.03 -9.06
C GLN A 53 -8.70 -6.72 -9.61
N ALA A 54 -9.64 -6.08 -8.87
CA ALA A 54 -10.18 -4.77 -9.22
C ALA A 54 -9.08 -3.72 -9.31
N PHE A 55 -8.21 -3.66 -8.29
CA PHE A 55 -7.04 -2.76 -8.27
C PHE A 55 -6.14 -2.94 -9.50
N ALA A 56 -5.82 -4.19 -9.85
CA ALA A 56 -5.00 -4.46 -11.03
C ALA A 56 -5.67 -4.02 -12.35
N LYS A 57 -6.99 -4.19 -12.44
CA LYS A 57 -7.78 -3.74 -13.58
C LYS A 57 -7.79 -2.22 -13.70
N ASP A 58 -8.06 -1.51 -12.61
CA ASP A 58 -8.18 -0.06 -12.59
C ASP A 58 -6.82 0.64 -12.82
N PHE A 59 -5.73 -0.01 -12.43
CA PHE A 59 -4.35 0.43 -12.69
C PHE A 59 -3.73 -0.18 -13.95
N ASN A 60 -4.49 -0.99 -14.70
CA ASN A 60 -4.10 -1.57 -15.98
C ASN A 60 -2.79 -2.39 -15.94
N PHE A 61 -2.60 -3.21 -14.90
CA PHE A 61 -1.47 -4.15 -14.84
C PHE A 61 -1.93 -5.60 -14.67
N LYS A 62 -1.09 -6.54 -15.15
CA LYS A 62 -1.34 -7.97 -15.00
C LYS A 62 -0.73 -8.49 -13.71
N ILE A 63 -1.49 -9.34 -13.01
CA ILE A 63 -1.02 -10.03 -11.82
C ILE A 63 -0.36 -11.35 -12.25
N LYS A 64 0.92 -11.52 -11.92
CA LYS A 64 1.60 -12.81 -11.96
C LYS A 64 1.81 -13.32 -10.53
N ARG A 65 1.59 -14.61 -10.31
CA ARG A 65 1.88 -15.25 -9.01
C ARG A 65 3.13 -16.08 -9.11
N CYS A 66 3.92 -16.07 -8.05
CA CYS A 66 5.02 -17.01 -7.91
C CYS A 66 4.48 -18.44 -7.89
N LYS A 67 5.10 -19.31 -8.67
CA LYS A 67 4.79 -20.75 -8.60
C LYS A 67 5.23 -21.28 -7.24
N PRO A 68 4.39 -22.07 -6.54
CA PRO A 68 4.82 -22.73 -5.33
C PRO A 68 6.08 -23.57 -5.58
N TYR A 69 7.00 -23.59 -4.63
CA TYR A 69 8.25 -24.38 -4.69
C TYR A 69 9.23 -24.03 -5.82
N HIS A 70 9.12 -22.85 -6.46
CA HIS A 70 10.08 -22.34 -7.44
C HIS A 70 10.87 -21.13 -6.90
N PRO A 71 11.96 -21.33 -6.15
CA PRO A 71 12.73 -20.25 -5.51
C PRO A 71 13.36 -19.28 -6.51
N PHE A 72 13.68 -19.73 -7.71
CA PHE A 72 14.34 -18.90 -8.73
C PHE A 72 13.54 -17.69 -9.22
N THR A 73 12.23 -17.67 -9.02
CA THR A 73 11.38 -16.53 -9.41
C THR A 73 11.54 -15.32 -8.51
N LYS A 74 12.13 -15.47 -7.33
CA LYS A 74 12.30 -14.41 -6.31
C LYS A 74 13.72 -13.87 -6.16
N GLY A 75 14.70 -14.39 -6.86
CA GLY A 75 16.11 -14.08 -6.63
C GLY A 75 16.42 -12.58 -6.57
N LYS A 76 15.79 -11.75 -7.44
CA LYS A 76 15.99 -10.30 -7.42
C LYS A 76 15.41 -9.63 -6.18
N VAL A 77 14.24 -10.06 -5.70
CA VAL A 77 13.63 -9.53 -4.47
C VAL A 77 14.41 -9.96 -3.25
N GLU A 78 14.86 -11.20 -3.20
CA GLU A 78 15.70 -11.72 -2.12
C GLU A 78 17.05 -11.00 -2.06
N ALA A 79 17.67 -10.73 -3.22
CA ALA A 79 18.87 -9.92 -3.29
C ALA A 79 18.65 -8.48 -2.81
N ALA A 80 17.49 -7.87 -3.14
CA ALA A 80 17.12 -6.56 -2.64
C ALA A 80 16.85 -6.56 -1.12
N ASN A 81 16.25 -7.62 -0.60
CA ASN A 81 15.97 -7.74 0.83
C ASN A 81 17.23 -7.78 1.71
N LYS A 82 18.39 -8.17 1.17
CA LYS A 82 19.66 -8.10 1.92
C LYS A 82 20.02 -6.68 2.34
N PHE A 83 19.56 -5.67 1.61
CA PHE A 83 19.79 -4.27 1.98
C PHE A 83 18.93 -3.79 3.16
N ILE A 84 17.90 -4.54 3.56
CA ILE A 84 17.15 -4.25 4.79
C ILE A 84 18.05 -4.36 6.01
N ALA A 85 19.05 -5.26 5.99
CA ALA A 85 20.01 -5.40 7.07
C ALA A 85 20.86 -4.13 7.28
N TRP A 86 20.87 -3.20 6.34
CA TRP A 86 21.55 -1.91 6.49
C TRP A 86 20.87 -0.99 7.52
N ILE A 87 19.70 -1.37 8.03
CA ILE A 87 19.05 -0.68 9.15
C ILE A 87 19.70 -1.04 10.50
N LEU A 88 20.33 -2.20 10.62
CA LEU A 88 20.87 -2.70 11.89
C LEU A 88 21.85 -1.72 12.59
N PRO A 89 22.76 -1.02 11.87
CA PRO A 89 23.64 -0.04 12.49
C PRO A 89 22.90 1.13 13.15
N TYR A 90 21.64 1.34 12.81
CA TYR A 90 20.80 2.42 13.35
C TYR A 90 19.90 1.95 14.52
N GLU A 91 20.15 0.74 15.05
CA GLU A 91 19.43 0.24 16.22
C GLU A 91 19.70 1.16 17.41
N GLY A 92 18.61 1.71 18.00
CA GLY A 92 18.69 2.68 19.09
C GLY A 92 18.90 4.15 18.67
N GLU A 93 19.04 4.45 17.38
CA GLU A 93 19.19 5.83 16.87
C GLU A 93 17.86 6.49 16.48
N PHE A 94 16.73 5.76 16.54
CA PHE A 94 15.41 6.30 16.25
C PHE A 94 14.45 6.09 17.41
N GLU A 95 13.72 7.14 17.75
CA GLU A 95 12.69 7.11 18.80
C GLU A 95 11.30 7.15 18.21
N THR A 96 11.14 7.69 17.00
CA THR A 96 9.86 7.88 16.36
C THR A 96 9.76 7.14 15.02
N GLU A 97 8.52 6.92 14.58
CA GLU A 97 8.24 6.37 13.25
C GLU A 97 8.79 7.27 12.13
N LYS A 98 8.84 8.59 12.35
CA LYS A 98 9.40 9.54 11.39
C LYS A 98 10.89 9.33 11.20
N ASP A 99 11.62 9.16 12.27
CA ASP A 99 13.08 8.92 12.23
C ASP A 99 13.38 7.64 11.46
N LEU A 100 12.59 6.58 11.71
CA LEU A 100 12.70 5.32 10.98
C LEU A 100 12.45 5.49 9.47
N ILE A 101 11.46 6.29 9.09
CA ILE A 101 11.15 6.59 7.68
C ILE A 101 12.30 7.36 7.04
N GLU A 102 12.92 8.31 7.74
CA GLU A 102 14.09 9.05 7.25
C GLU A 102 15.30 8.14 7.02
N ILE A 103 15.60 7.26 7.98
CA ILE A 103 16.66 6.25 7.85
C ILE A 103 16.41 5.36 6.63
N LEU A 104 15.19 4.84 6.48
CA LEU A 104 14.82 4.02 5.31
C LEU A 104 14.94 4.79 4.00
N SER A 105 14.59 6.08 3.97
CA SER A 105 14.78 6.94 2.80
C SER A 105 16.25 7.07 2.43
N GLY A 106 17.13 7.26 3.43
CA GLY A 106 18.58 7.27 3.23
C GLY A 106 19.12 5.94 2.69
N ILE A 107 18.67 4.82 3.22
CA ILE A 107 19.03 3.48 2.74
C ILE A 107 18.56 3.30 1.30
N ASN A 108 17.31 3.64 0.98
CA ASN A 108 16.77 3.57 -0.38
C ASN A 108 17.63 4.36 -1.36
N LYS A 109 18.02 5.58 -1.01
CA LYS A 109 18.88 6.42 -1.85
C LYS A 109 20.24 5.75 -2.09
N LYS A 110 20.87 5.22 -1.06
CA LYS A 110 22.15 4.49 -1.16
C LYS A 110 22.03 3.26 -2.08
N VAL A 111 20.96 2.47 -1.92
CA VAL A 111 20.70 1.29 -2.75
C VAL A 111 20.46 1.67 -4.21
N CYS A 112 19.66 2.70 -4.47
CA CYS A 112 19.31 3.13 -5.83
C CYS A 112 20.48 3.76 -6.59
N THR A 113 21.49 4.30 -5.89
CA THR A 113 22.69 4.92 -6.50
C THR A 113 23.88 3.97 -6.57
N ARG A 114 23.81 2.78 -5.97
CA ARG A 114 24.86 1.78 -6.03
C ARG A 114 24.90 1.11 -7.39
N ILE A 115 26.10 0.94 -7.96
CA ILE A 115 26.29 0.18 -9.18
C ILE A 115 25.94 -1.30 -8.93
N CYS A 116 25.02 -1.83 -9.72
CA CYS A 116 24.69 -3.25 -9.73
C CYS A 116 25.77 -4.02 -10.51
N TYR A 117 26.37 -5.02 -9.86
CA TYR A 117 27.46 -5.80 -10.47
C TYR A 117 27.03 -6.51 -11.77
N GLU A 118 25.80 -7.03 -11.82
CA GLU A 118 25.29 -7.77 -12.98
C GLU A 118 25.05 -6.88 -14.21
N THR A 119 24.67 -5.63 -14.02
CA THR A 119 24.29 -4.71 -15.11
C THR A 119 25.34 -3.62 -15.37
N GLY A 120 26.29 -3.42 -14.47
CA GLY A 120 27.25 -2.32 -14.51
C GLY A 120 26.62 -0.92 -14.35
N LEU A 121 25.33 -0.84 -14.08
CA LEU A 121 24.56 0.41 -13.99
C LEU A 121 23.91 0.56 -12.60
N THR A 122 23.57 1.79 -12.26
CA THR A 122 22.76 2.03 -11.06
C THR A 122 21.28 1.78 -11.34
N PRO A 123 20.46 1.37 -10.32
CA PRO A 123 19.03 1.21 -10.48
C PRO A 123 18.32 2.48 -10.99
N VAL A 124 18.79 3.66 -10.61
CA VAL A 124 18.22 4.95 -11.10
C VAL A 124 18.40 5.09 -12.61
N LEU A 125 19.57 4.77 -13.16
CA LEU A 125 19.82 4.82 -14.60
C LEU A 125 19.01 3.77 -15.36
N LEU A 126 18.83 2.58 -14.77
CA LEU A 126 17.97 1.55 -15.36
C LEU A 126 16.51 2.00 -15.38
N LEU A 127 16.04 2.63 -14.31
CA LEU A 127 14.67 3.16 -14.24
C LEU A 127 14.42 4.23 -15.32
N GLN A 128 15.40 5.10 -15.58
CA GLN A 128 15.29 6.09 -16.67
C GLN A 128 15.07 5.44 -18.03
N LYS A 129 15.73 4.30 -18.29
CA LYS A 129 15.52 3.52 -19.52
C LYS A 129 14.16 2.79 -19.54
N GLU A 130 13.65 2.39 -18.36
CA GLU A 130 12.34 1.74 -18.24
C GLU A 130 11.17 2.73 -18.32
N ALA A 131 11.40 4.02 -18.07
CA ALA A 131 10.34 5.03 -18.00
C ALA A 131 9.43 5.06 -19.24
N GLU A 132 10.00 4.81 -20.42
CA GLU A 132 9.28 4.77 -21.70
C GLU A 132 8.29 3.58 -21.80
N TYR A 133 8.50 2.54 -21.00
CA TYR A 133 7.66 1.33 -20.99
C TYR A 133 6.62 1.31 -19.87
N LEU A 134 6.70 2.25 -18.94
CA LEU A 134 5.72 2.39 -17.87
C LEU A 134 4.42 3.00 -18.40
N GLN A 135 3.30 2.55 -17.88
CA GLN A 135 2.00 3.13 -18.18
C GLN A 135 1.74 4.32 -17.26
N PRO A 136 0.96 5.32 -17.68
CA PRO A 136 0.57 6.43 -16.82
C PRO A 136 -0.24 5.93 -15.62
N LEU A 137 -0.15 6.67 -14.52
CA LEU A 137 -1.05 6.46 -13.39
C LEU A 137 -2.50 6.73 -13.80
N PRO A 138 -3.48 6.01 -13.26
CA PRO A 138 -4.88 6.29 -13.51
C PRO A 138 -5.28 7.65 -12.92
N ASP A 139 -6.52 8.07 -13.20
CA ASP A 139 -7.09 9.30 -12.67
C ASP A 139 -6.92 9.39 -11.15
N ILE A 140 -6.73 10.62 -10.65
CA ILE A 140 -6.49 10.89 -9.24
C ILE A 140 -7.62 10.35 -8.34
N ASN A 141 -8.87 10.39 -8.80
CA ASN A 141 -10.02 9.88 -8.06
C ASN A 141 -9.94 8.36 -7.87
N ILE A 142 -9.44 7.64 -8.89
CA ILE A 142 -9.20 6.19 -8.80
C ILE A 142 -8.10 5.93 -7.76
N VAL A 143 -6.98 6.65 -7.83
CA VAL A 143 -5.89 6.51 -6.87
C VAL A 143 -6.37 6.78 -5.44
N GLU A 144 -7.13 7.86 -5.22
CA GLU A 144 -7.66 8.22 -3.91
C GLU A 144 -8.66 7.19 -3.37
N SER A 145 -9.48 6.58 -4.21
CA SER A 145 -10.42 5.52 -3.80
C SER A 145 -9.73 4.30 -3.17
N TYR A 146 -8.51 4.00 -3.59
CA TYR A 146 -7.71 2.90 -3.04
C TYR A 146 -6.88 3.28 -1.82
N THR A 147 -6.51 4.55 -1.68
CA THR A 147 -5.72 5.06 -0.54
C THR A 147 -6.59 5.52 0.63
N ALA A 148 -7.89 5.71 0.41
CA ALA A 148 -8.83 6.07 1.46
C ALA A 148 -8.95 4.95 2.51
N LYS A 149 -8.58 5.25 3.75
CA LYS A 149 -8.74 4.31 4.87
C LYS A 149 -10.22 4.21 5.24
N THR A 150 -10.86 3.15 4.79
CA THR A 150 -12.28 2.92 5.04
C THR A 150 -12.48 1.99 6.24
N ARG A 151 -13.27 2.41 7.22
CA ARG A 151 -13.63 1.62 8.40
C ARG A 151 -15.13 1.70 8.66
N ARG A 152 -15.74 0.60 9.09
CA ARG A 152 -17.14 0.60 9.54
C ARG A 152 -17.18 0.69 11.05
N THR A 153 -18.12 1.49 11.56
CA THR A 153 -18.39 1.63 12.99
C THR A 153 -19.88 1.90 13.22
N THR A 154 -20.34 1.63 14.43
CA THR A 154 -21.74 1.89 14.81
C THR A 154 -21.82 3.22 15.57
N VAL A 155 -22.78 4.05 15.23
CA VAL A 155 -23.04 5.31 15.92
C VAL A 155 -23.58 5.00 17.32
N THR A 156 -22.93 5.54 18.35
CA THR A 156 -23.30 5.35 19.74
C THR A 156 -24.58 6.10 20.09
N LYS A 157 -25.17 5.81 21.27
CA LYS A 157 -26.37 6.52 21.80
C LYS A 157 -26.14 8.02 21.99
N ASP A 158 -24.87 8.43 22.14
CA ASP A 158 -24.47 9.84 22.29
C ASP A 158 -24.32 10.56 20.95
N SER A 159 -24.81 9.97 19.84
CA SER A 159 -24.63 10.52 18.49
C SER A 159 -23.16 10.69 18.07
N MET A 160 -22.29 9.79 18.52
CA MET A 160 -20.86 9.84 18.27
C MET A 160 -20.34 8.56 17.62
N ILE A 161 -19.23 8.68 16.92
CA ILE A 161 -18.37 7.55 16.55
C ILE A 161 -16.98 7.75 17.16
N THR A 162 -16.25 6.65 17.34
CA THR A 162 -14.85 6.72 17.80
C THR A 162 -13.91 6.32 16.67
N TYR A 163 -12.94 7.17 16.38
CA TYR A 163 -11.86 6.88 15.44
C TYR A 163 -10.52 7.33 16.01
N LEU A 164 -9.54 6.42 16.08
CA LEU A 164 -8.20 6.64 16.67
C LEU A 164 -8.22 7.26 18.06
N GLY A 165 -9.19 6.86 18.92
CA GLY A 165 -9.34 7.38 20.28
C GLY A 165 -10.07 8.70 20.40
N CYS A 166 -10.36 9.41 19.29
CA CYS A 166 -11.14 10.63 19.26
C CYS A 166 -12.62 10.34 18.96
N LYS A 167 -13.51 11.16 19.52
CA LYS A 167 -14.95 11.11 19.26
C LYS A 167 -15.35 12.17 18.25
N TYR A 168 -16.20 11.78 17.29
CA TYR A 168 -16.70 12.65 16.22
C TYR A 168 -18.23 12.61 16.20
N SER A 169 -18.86 13.76 16.08
CA SER A 169 -20.31 13.88 16.06
C SER A 169 -20.94 13.34 14.78
N VAL A 170 -22.12 12.74 14.91
CA VAL A 170 -22.92 12.24 13.78
C VAL A 170 -24.38 12.68 14.03
N PRO A 171 -25.14 13.04 12.99
CA PRO A 171 -26.55 13.40 13.18
C PRO A 171 -27.34 12.30 13.92
N HIS A 172 -28.17 12.68 14.86
CA HIS A 172 -28.87 11.78 15.79
C HIS A 172 -29.74 10.70 15.11
N GLN A 173 -30.23 10.97 13.92
CA GLN A 173 -31.03 10.03 13.11
C GLN A 173 -30.27 8.76 12.69
N TYR A 174 -28.95 8.74 12.89
CA TYR A 174 -28.08 7.59 12.58
C TYR A 174 -27.66 6.81 13.83
N ILE A 175 -28.17 7.14 15.01
CA ILE A 175 -27.92 6.38 16.25
C ILE A 175 -28.24 4.90 16.02
N GLY A 176 -27.34 4.02 16.43
CA GLY A 176 -27.48 2.56 16.29
C GLY A 176 -27.23 2.03 14.86
N LYS A 177 -27.08 2.91 13.87
CA LYS A 177 -26.76 2.49 12.50
C LYS A 177 -25.26 2.30 12.31
N THR A 178 -24.91 1.37 11.44
CA THR A 178 -23.52 1.18 11.02
C THR A 178 -23.19 2.15 9.90
N VAL A 179 -22.18 3.00 10.11
CA VAL A 179 -21.69 3.99 9.17
C VAL A 179 -20.31 3.60 8.66
N CYS A 180 -19.95 4.10 7.48
CA CYS A 180 -18.67 3.90 6.87
C CYS A 180 -17.82 5.17 7.01
N LEU A 181 -16.63 5.01 7.57
CA LEU A 181 -15.65 6.09 7.71
C LEU A 181 -14.69 6.01 6.55
N SER A 182 -14.43 7.13 5.91
CA SER A 182 -13.37 7.26 4.90
C SER A 182 -12.45 8.40 5.31
N VAL A 183 -11.17 8.12 5.42
CA VAL A 183 -10.17 9.13 5.77
C VAL A 183 -9.29 9.38 4.57
N THR A 184 -9.30 10.62 4.10
CA THR A 184 -8.46 11.06 2.99
C THR A 184 -7.72 12.31 3.41
N LYS A 185 -6.38 12.28 3.37
CA LYS A 185 -5.53 13.34 3.91
C LYS A 185 -5.85 13.58 5.39
N ASP A 186 -6.26 14.78 5.78
CA ASP A 186 -6.56 15.17 7.15
C ASP A 186 -8.07 15.26 7.42
N MET A 187 -8.92 14.74 6.53
CA MET A 187 -10.37 14.81 6.63
C MET A 187 -10.99 13.44 6.88
N LEU A 188 -11.93 13.38 7.83
CA LEU A 188 -12.76 12.22 8.14
C LEU A 188 -14.15 12.41 7.54
N TYR A 189 -14.48 11.60 6.56
CA TYR A 189 -15.80 11.55 5.92
C TYR A 189 -16.61 10.40 6.51
N ILE A 190 -17.84 10.65 6.86
CA ILE A 190 -18.74 9.65 7.44
C ILE A 190 -19.93 9.46 6.49
N TYR A 191 -20.11 8.21 6.04
CA TYR A 191 -21.14 7.81 5.09
C TYR A 191 -22.13 6.85 5.72
N TYR A 192 -23.40 6.98 5.39
CA TYR A 192 -24.41 5.96 5.61
C TYR A 192 -24.89 5.44 4.25
N SER A 193 -24.69 4.15 3.95
CA SER A 193 -24.80 3.62 2.61
C SER A 193 -23.90 4.37 1.64
N THR A 194 -24.45 5.09 0.69
CA THR A 194 -23.74 5.92 -0.31
C THR A 194 -23.73 7.41 0.04
N ASP A 195 -24.51 7.83 1.04
CA ASP A 195 -24.73 9.25 1.32
C ASP A 195 -23.69 9.76 2.33
N LEU A 196 -23.04 10.86 2.00
CA LEU A 196 -22.18 11.60 2.93
C LEU A 196 -23.08 12.29 3.97
N ILE A 197 -22.92 11.91 5.24
CA ILE A 197 -23.77 12.44 6.33
C ILE A 197 -23.10 13.52 7.17
N THR A 198 -21.77 13.47 7.28
CA THR A 198 -20.96 14.52 7.92
C THR A 198 -19.48 14.35 7.59
N MET A 199 -18.69 15.39 7.83
CA MET A 199 -17.23 15.39 7.68
C MET A 199 -16.58 16.21 8.80
N HIS A 200 -15.35 15.83 9.16
CA HIS A 200 -14.57 16.46 10.23
C HIS A 200 -13.12 16.64 9.81
#